data_e7b7908eee6feb86ac8dd67e76fca35c
#
_entry.id   e7b7908eee6feb86ac8dd67e76fca35c
#
_cell.length_a   1.000
_cell.length_b   1.000
_cell.length_c   1.000
_cell.angle_alpha   90.00
_cell.angle_beta   90.00
_cell.angle_gamma   90.00
#
_symmetry.space_group_name_H-M   'P 1'
#
loop_
_entity.id
_entity.type
_entity.pdbx_description
1 polymer ?
#
loop_
_entity_poly.entity_id
_entity_poly.type
_entity_poly.pdbx_seq_one_letter_code
_entity_poly.pdbx_strand_id
1 'polypeptide(L)'
;MSLIRPMLVELTGIPEYADGIGDDVDLAGSGIDSGDLVRLVLLIEERTGVEVTAEDMEKLATIADYERFVAERTAADRVGGP
;
A
#
# COMPACT_ATOMS: atom_id res chain seq x y z
N MET A 1 -7.46 3.19 11.24
CA MET A 1 -7.27 1.76 10.87
C MET A 1 -6.47 1.69 9.59
N SER A 2 -5.44 0.87 9.58
CA SER A 2 -4.57 0.77 8.41
C SER A 2 -5.00 -0.36 7.50
N LEU A 3 -5.13 -0.09 6.22
CA LEU A 3 -5.39 -1.10 5.21
C LEU A 3 -4.09 -1.77 4.74
N ILE A 4 -3.03 -0.99 4.64
CA ILE A 4 -1.77 -1.42 4.05
C ILE A 4 -0.92 -2.26 5.02
N ARG A 5 -0.88 -1.89 6.30
CA ARG A 5 -0.06 -2.61 7.28
C ARG A 5 -0.35 -4.10 7.34
N PRO A 6 -1.64 -4.52 7.44
CA PRO A 6 -1.93 -5.96 7.45
C PRO A 6 -1.48 -6.66 6.17
N MET A 7 -1.57 -5.97 5.03
CA MET A 7 -1.11 -6.54 3.76
C MET A 7 0.40 -6.75 3.75
N LEU A 8 1.16 -5.79 4.29
CA LEU A 8 2.61 -5.91 4.38
C LEU A 8 3.02 -7.07 5.29
N VAL A 9 2.34 -7.23 6.42
CA VAL A 9 2.61 -8.36 7.31
C VAL A 9 2.30 -9.68 6.60
N GLU A 10 1.19 -9.72 5.89
CA GLU A 10 0.77 -10.94 5.20
C GLU A 10 1.77 -11.37 4.13
N LEU A 11 2.26 -10.42 3.34
CA LEU A 11 3.14 -10.76 2.22
C LEU A 11 4.61 -10.91 2.61
N THR A 12 5.06 -10.23 3.66
CA THR A 12 6.45 -10.31 4.09
C THR A 12 6.67 -11.25 5.26
N GLY A 13 5.64 -11.48 6.06
CA GLY A 13 5.77 -12.26 7.27
C GLY A 13 6.51 -11.52 8.39
N ILE A 14 6.62 -10.21 8.30
CA ILE A 14 7.34 -9.39 9.28
C ILE A 14 6.31 -8.64 10.14
N PRO A 15 6.09 -9.10 11.41
CA PRO A 15 5.06 -8.49 12.26
C PRO A 15 5.29 -7.01 12.56
N GLU A 16 6.52 -6.53 12.47
CA GLU A 16 6.87 -5.12 12.72
C GLU A 16 6.12 -4.19 11.80
N TYR A 17 5.71 -4.65 10.63
CA TYR A 17 4.92 -3.83 9.70
C TYR A 17 3.52 -3.56 10.22
N ALA A 18 3.07 -4.27 11.24
CA ALA A 18 1.76 -4.03 11.83
C ALA A 18 1.75 -2.74 12.64
N ASP A 19 2.76 -2.53 13.48
CA ASP A 19 2.79 -1.34 14.35
C ASP A 19 4.19 -0.87 14.70
N GLY A 20 5.23 -1.57 14.29
CA GLY A 20 6.61 -1.23 14.63
C GLY A 20 7.29 -0.27 13.65
N ILE A 21 6.68 -0.05 12.50
CA ILE A 21 7.24 0.83 11.46
C ILE A 21 6.33 2.05 11.29
N GLY A 22 6.93 3.23 11.34
CA GLY A 22 6.18 4.47 11.21
C GLY A 22 5.55 4.63 9.83
N ASP A 23 4.44 5.36 9.78
CA ASP A 23 3.70 5.60 8.54
C ASP A 23 4.52 6.34 7.49
N ASP A 24 5.49 7.14 7.91
CA ASP A 24 6.30 7.97 7.03
C ASP A 24 7.71 7.41 6.81
N VAL A 25 7.94 6.17 7.20
CA VAL A 25 9.22 5.50 6.95
C VAL A 25 9.23 4.97 5.50
N ASP A 26 10.30 5.24 4.78
CA ASP A 26 10.47 4.77 3.41
C ASP A 26 10.53 3.24 3.38
N LEU A 27 9.61 2.62 2.67
CA LEU A 27 9.52 1.16 2.60
C LEU A 27 10.78 0.53 2.01
N ALA A 28 11.37 1.18 1.00
CA ALA A 28 12.60 0.68 0.41
C ALA A 28 13.75 0.66 1.42
N GLY A 29 13.74 1.64 2.34
CA GLY A 29 14.74 1.71 3.40
C GLY A 29 14.48 0.77 4.56
N SER A 30 13.28 0.19 4.65
CA SER A 30 12.94 -0.71 5.76
C SER A 30 13.06 -2.19 5.40
N GLY A 31 13.75 -2.49 4.30
CA GLY A 31 14.05 -3.88 3.96
C GLY A 31 13.09 -4.55 2.99
N ILE A 32 12.11 -3.83 2.50
CA ILE A 32 11.19 -4.36 1.50
C ILE A 32 11.84 -4.24 0.13
N ASP A 33 11.74 -5.27 -0.68
CA ASP A 33 12.32 -5.22 -2.03
C ASP A 33 11.25 -4.92 -3.08
N SER A 34 11.67 -4.74 -4.33
CA SER A 34 10.75 -4.40 -5.40
C SER A 34 9.74 -5.51 -5.69
N GLY A 35 10.13 -6.76 -5.49
CA GLY A 35 9.22 -7.89 -5.65
C GLY A 35 8.09 -7.85 -4.63
N ASP A 36 8.40 -7.48 -3.40
CA ASP A 36 7.39 -7.34 -2.34
C ASP A 36 6.46 -6.17 -2.64
N LEU A 37 6.99 -5.09 -3.19
CA LEU A 37 6.15 -3.94 -3.57
C LEU A 37 5.18 -4.31 -4.69
N VAL A 38 5.62 -5.12 -5.65
CA VAL A 38 4.74 -5.61 -6.70
C VAL A 38 3.63 -6.48 -6.11
N ARG A 39 3.96 -7.33 -5.15
CA ARG A 39 2.97 -8.16 -4.46
C ARG A 39 1.97 -7.31 -3.70
N LEU A 40 2.46 -6.25 -3.04
CA LEU A 40 1.58 -5.33 -2.32
C LEU A 40 0.56 -4.69 -3.26
N VAL A 41 1.02 -4.24 -4.42
CA VAL A 41 0.17 -3.62 -5.42
C VAL A 41 -0.90 -4.61 -5.91
N LEU A 42 -0.52 -5.86 -6.13
CA LEU A 42 -1.46 -6.89 -6.55
C LEU A 42 -2.50 -7.18 -5.46
N LEU A 43 -2.08 -7.19 -4.20
CA LEU A 43 -3.01 -7.38 -3.08
C LEU A 43 -3.99 -6.21 -2.98
N ILE A 44 -3.50 -4.99 -3.17
CA ILE A 44 -4.36 -3.80 -3.14
C ILE A 44 -5.43 -3.92 -4.22
N GLU A 45 -5.03 -4.27 -5.43
CA GLU A 45 -5.97 -4.41 -6.54
C GLU A 45 -6.99 -5.50 -6.25
N GLU A 46 -6.53 -6.63 -5.74
CA GLU A 46 -7.39 -7.77 -5.45
C GLU A 46 -8.44 -7.44 -4.37
N ARG A 47 -8.03 -6.70 -3.34
CA ARG A 47 -8.90 -6.46 -2.19
C ARG A 47 -9.72 -5.18 -2.28
N THR A 48 -9.26 -4.20 -3.03
CA THR A 48 -9.92 -2.89 -3.09
C THR A 48 -10.39 -2.53 -4.49
N GLY A 49 -9.91 -3.22 -5.51
CA GLY A 49 -10.18 -2.86 -6.89
C GLY A 49 -9.35 -1.67 -7.38
N VAL A 50 -8.46 -1.15 -6.56
CA VAL A 50 -7.63 0.00 -6.92
C VAL A 50 -6.41 -0.47 -7.67
N GLU A 51 -6.24 -0.02 -8.91
CA GLU A 51 -5.07 -0.33 -9.72
C GLU A 51 -3.95 0.65 -9.40
N VAL A 52 -2.75 0.11 -9.13
CA VAL A 52 -1.55 0.92 -8.90
C VAL A 52 -0.58 0.62 -10.04
N THR A 53 -0.31 1.61 -10.87
CA THR A 53 0.59 1.43 -12.01
C THR A 53 2.05 1.56 -11.56
N ALA A 54 2.98 1.16 -12.45
CA ALA A 54 4.41 1.33 -12.17
C ALA A 54 4.75 2.80 -11.95
N GLU A 55 4.13 3.69 -12.71
CA GLU A 55 4.33 5.13 -12.55
C GLU A 55 3.84 5.60 -11.19
N ASP A 56 2.71 5.10 -10.73
CA ASP A 56 2.20 5.42 -9.40
C ASP A 56 3.15 4.94 -8.32
N MET A 57 3.70 3.73 -8.48
CA MET A 57 4.64 3.16 -7.51
C MET A 57 5.87 4.02 -7.32
N GLU A 58 6.32 4.70 -8.36
CA GLU A 58 7.48 5.61 -8.27
C GLU A 58 7.22 6.77 -7.32
N LYS A 59 5.97 7.12 -7.13
CA LYS A 59 5.57 8.24 -6.27
C LYS A 59 5.19 7.81 -4.86
N LEU A 60 5.06 6.51 -4.63
CA LEU A 60 4.60 5.98 -3.35
C LEU A 60 5.78 5.35 -2.62
N ALA A 61 6.21 5.98 -1.53
CA ALA A 61 7.40 5.54 -0.81
C ALA A 61 7.09 5.00 0.59
N THR A 62 6.01 5.45 1.21
CA THR A 62 5.70 5.14 2.61
C THR A 62 4.34 4.47 2.75
N ILE A 63 4.09 3.89 3.91
CA ILE A 63 2.78 3.31 4.21
C ILE A 63 1.70 4.39 4.09
N ALA A 64 1.96 5.58 4.61
CA ALA A 64 1.01 6.69 4.53
C ALA A 64 0.69 7.05 3.08
N ASP A 65 1.69 7.01 2.19
CA ASP A 65 1.49 7.29 0.78
C ASP A 65 0.50 6.30 0.16
N TYR A 66 0.70 5.01 0.41
CA TYR A 66 -0.19 3.97 -0.11
C TYR A 66 -1.59 4.08 0.48
N GLU A 67 -1.68 4.35 1.79
CA GLU A 67 -2.98 4.51 2.45
C GLU A 67 -3.77 5.65 1.83
N ARG A 68 -3.10 6.78 1.63
CA ARG A 68 -3.73 7.97 1.03
C ARG A 68 -4.14 7.70 -0.41
N PHE A 69 -3.27 7.06 -1.17
CA PHE A 69 -3.54 6.73 -2.57
C PHE A 69 -4.81 5.87 -2.70
N VAL A 70 -4.88 4.81 -1.91
CA VAL A 70 -6.04 3.90 -1.94
C VAL A 70 -7.30 4.62 -1.47
N ALA A 71 -7.20 5.41 -0.40
CA ALA A 71 -8.35 6.15 0.12
C ALA A 71 -8.91 7.13 -0.91
N GLU A 72 -8.03 7.85 -1.60
CA GLU A 72 -8.45 8.80 -2.62
C GLU A 72 -9.12 8.11 -3.81
N ARG A 73 -8.58 6.97 -4.23
CA ARG A 73 -9.13 6.23 -5.36
C ARG A 73 -10.48 5.61 -5.02
N THR A 74 -10.62 5.05 -3.82
CA THR A 74 -11.88 4.45 -3.40
C THR A 74 -12.95 5.52 -3.17
N ALA A 75 -12.56 6.69 -2.67
CA ALA A 75 -13.48 7.81 -2.51
C ALA A 75 -13.95 8.33 -3.87
N ALA A 76 -13.02 8.42 -4.85
CA ALA A 76 -13.34 8.86 -6.20
C ALA A 76 -14.33 7.89 -6.87
N ASP A 77 -14.11 6.60 -6.73
CA ASP A 77 -15.02 5.59 -7.27
C ASP A 77 -16.41 5.72 -6.67
N ARG A 78 -16.47 5.95 -5.36
CA ARG A 78 -17.73 6.07 -4.65
C ARG A 78 -18.50 7.32 -5.06
N VAL A 79 -17.78 8.43 -5.24
CA VAL A 79 -18.37 9.70 -5.64
C VAL A 79 -18.70 9.71 -7.12
N GLY A 80 -17.87 9.10 -7.94
CA GLY A 80 -18.07 9.04 -9.38
C GLY A 80 -19.09 8.02 -9.84
N GLY A 81 -19.50 7.14 -8.96
CA GLY A 81 -20.48 6.12 -9.29
C GLY A 81 -21.86 6.71 -9.54
N PRO A 82 -22.64 6.08 -10.37
CA PRO A 82 -24.00 6.53 -10.62
C PRO A 82 -24.88 6.35 -9.41
#